data_0b1cf8ddc4d43ea543afeffbf4ce60d2
#
_entry.id   0b1cf8ddc4d43ea543afeffbf4ce60d2
#
_cell.length_a   1.000
_cell.length_b   1.000
_cell.length_c   1.000
_cell.angle_alpha   90.00
_cell.angle_beta   90.00
_cell.angle_gamma   90.00
#
_symmetry.space_group_name_H-M   'P 1'
#
loop_
_entity.id
_entity.type
_entity.pdbx_description
1 polymer ?
#
loop_
_entity_poly.entity_id
_entity_poly.type
_entity_poly.pdbx_seq_one_letter_code
_entity_poly.pdbx_strand_id
1 'polypeptide(L)'
;MDFVKVKGKEFYYKGESILFSGLGVGSWLNMEHFMLGLPGTDAQIRKTFEEVLGKEDGEKFFESFILNFLTDEDFRFLKEMGVNLLRVPFSYRLFIDDLNPHTYKEEGFRYMDRLLALCTKYEIFLMPDLHTTPGGQNPDWHSDNMTGIPQFWHFRIFQEQIVKLWKAIAARYKEEPFLLGYDLLNEPFLMPKKEGLLNAFLEEVTTAVREVDPNHIIFIEGDFFSMDFTDIRLPRDEQTALTFHFYPTVWDENLTNKDYDAAERVRKMDEQLSGFSALRDTFGRPALCGEAGVDIKKDDLSFTMQLLDETLSLFQKHSLSWTLWSYKDAQWMGLAYPGNDTGWMKLVSEIRKKWSHYGQMQIADEFMDEIGKRYTDDFSKELKYELQFQLRGVLYRMEEEYILKPVLEKYSREEIMAMPESFRFENCDYYEEYRKLLKQYSWK
;
A
#
# COMPACT_ATOMS: atom_id res chain seq x y z
N MET A 1 19.95 -21.99 -7.27
CA MET A 1 18.63 -21.46 -6.87
C MET A 1 18.04 -20.78 -8.09
N ASP A 2 16.74 -20.93 -8.30
CA ASP A 2 16.07 -20.33 -9.46
C ASP A 2 15.39 -19.02 -9.01
N PHE A 3 15.85 -17.94 -9.59
CA PHE A 3 15.22 -16.62 -9.41
C PHE A 3 14.25 -16.34 -10.56
N VAL A 4 13.21 -15.57 -10.29
CA VAL A 4 12.40 -14.99 -11.37
C VAL A 4 13.25 -14.01 -12.16
N LYS A 5 13.14 -14.06 -13.49
CA LYS A 5 13.90 -13.19 -14.40
C LYS A 5 12.97 -12.46 -15.35
N VAL A 6 13.39 -11.28 -15.76
CA VAL A 6 12.75 -10.52 -16.84
C VAL A 6 13.36 -10.97 -18.17
N LYS A 7 12.51 -11.31 -19.15
CA LYS A 7 12.90 -11.55 -20.54
C LYS A 7 11.94 -10.78 -21.47
N GLY A 8 12.40 -9.65 -21.97
CA GLY A 8 11.54 -8.76 -22.75
C GLY A 8 10.34 -8.27 -21.91
N LYS A 9 9.12 -8.60 -22.31
CA LYS A 9 7.87 -8.13 -21.70
C LYS A 9 7.26 -9.12 -20.68
N GLU A 10 7.98 -10.18 -20.31
CA GLU A 10 7.46 -11.28 -19.51
C GLU A 10 8.37 -11.61 -18.33
N PHE A 11 7.74 -12.15 -17.28
CA PHE A 11 8.44 -12.79 -16.18
C PHE A 11 8.67 -14.26 -16.50
N TYR A 12 9.86 -14.79 -16.13
CA TYR A 12 10.23 -16.17 -16.32
C TYR A 12 10.70 -16.80 -15.01
N TYR A 13 10.19 -17.99 -14.71
CA TYR A 13 10.62 -18.78 -13.57
C TYR A 13 10.83 -20.23 -14.01
N LYS A 14 11.98 -20.83 -13.67
CA LYS A 14 12.35 -22.21 -14.06
C LYS A 14 12.26 -22.47 -15.57
N GLY A 15 12.47 -21.44 -16.37
CA GLY A 15 12.48 -21.56 -17.84
C GLY A 15 11.14 -21.32 -18.53
N GLU A 16 10.05 -21.13 -17.77
CA GLU A 16 8.71 -20.89 -18.29
C GLU A 16 8.25 -19.47 -17.97
N SER A 17 7.38 -18.91 -18.82
CA SER A 17 6.71 -17.65 -18.54
C SER A 17 5.76 -17.83 -17.35
N ILE A 18 5.75 -16.86 -16.44
CA ILE A 18 4.90 -16.87 -15.25
C ILE A 18 4.12 -15.56 -15.14
N LEU A 19 2.87 -15.67 -14.69
CA LEU A 19 2.05 -14.55 -14.27
C LEU A 19 1.78 -14.63 -12.77
N PHE A 20 1.68 -13.48 -12.14
CA PHE A 20 1.42 -13.37 -10.71
C PHE A 20 -0.02 -12.95 -10.44
N SER A 21 -0.60 -13.56 -9.41
CA SER A 21 -1.89 -13.20 -8.85
C SER A 21 -1.78 -13.19 -7.33
N GLY A 22 -2.11 -12.08 -6.74
CA GLY A 22 -1.82 -11.89 -5.33
C GLY A 22 -2.63 -10.85 -4.61
N LEU A 23 -2.17 -10.54 -3.41
CA LEU A 23 -2.78 -9.56 -2.53
C LEU A 23 -1.71 -8.63 -1.95
N GLY A 24 -2.07 -7.36 -1.82
CA GLY A 24 -1.36 -6.41 -0.99
C GLY A 24 -1.64 -6.69 0.49
N VAL A 25 -0.61 -6.69 1.33
CA VAL A 25 -0.75 -6.80 2.78
C VAL A 25 -0.66 -5.40 3.37
N GLY A 26 -1.62 -4.55 3.00
CA GLY A 26 -1.72 -3.18 3.49
C GLY A 26 -2.01 -3.11 4.98
N SER A 27 -1.75 -1.96 5.57
CA SER A 27 -2.02 -1.63 6.97
C SER A 27 -1.34 -2.51 8.02
N TRP A 28 -0.32 -3.25 7.64
CA TRP A 28 0.42 -4.15 8.52
C TRP A 28 1.76 -3.54 8.97
N LEU A 29 2.74 -3.45 8.06
CA LEU A 29 4.06 -2.85 8.35
C LEU A 29 4.12 -1.35 8.04
N ASN A 30 3.04 -0.80 7.54
CA ASN A 30 2.69 0.61 7.43
C ASN A 30 1.19 0.74 7.65
N MET A 31 0.76 1.48 8.67
CA MET A 31 -0.66 1.61 9.00
C MET A 31 -1.34 2.69 8.15
N GLU A 32 -2.52 2.34 7.64
CA GLU A 32 -3.38 3.26 6.93
C GLU A 32 -4.69 3.47 7.67
N HIS A 33 -5.00 4.72 7.95
CA HIS A 33 -6.09 5.10 8.84
C HIS A 33 -7.46 4.52 8.45
N PHE A 34 -7.85 4.58 7.18
CA PHE A 34 -9.15 4.11 6.74
C PHE A 34 -9.27 2.60 6.81
N MET A 35 -8.19 1.88 6.48
CA MET A 35 -8.15 0.42 6.50
C MET A 35 -8.21 -0.14 7.92
N LEU A 36 -7.55 0.51 8.88
CA LEU A 36 -7.59 0.11 10.29
C LEU A 36 -8.76 0.71 11.06
N GLY A 37 -9.46 1.69 10.46
CA GLY A 37 -10.56 2.41 11.08
C GLY A 37 -10.12 3.36 12.20
N LEU A 38 -8.87 3.79 12.17
CA LEU A 38 -8.25 4.71 13.14
C LEU A 38 -7.80 5.99 12.42
N PRO A 39 -8.12 7.20 12.88
CA PRO A 39 -7.65 8.43 12.26
C PRO A 39 -6.16 8.68 12.47
N GLY A 40 -5.52 9.37 11.52
CA GLY A 40 -4.11 9.77 11.58
C GLY A 40 -3.20 8.94 10.67
N THR A 41 -1.94 9.35 10.54
CA THR A 41 -0.89 8.62 9.83
C THR A 41 -0.30 7.50 10.71
N ASP A 42 0.53 6.59 10.15
CA ASP A 42 1.19 5.52 10.90
C ASP A 42 1.90 6.05 12.15
N ALA A 43 2.70 7.11 12.00
CA ALA A 43 3.43 7.71 13.12
C ALA A 43 2.50 8.31 14.19
N GLN A 44 1.39 8.93 13.79
CA GLN A 44 0.43 9.51 14.73
C GLN A 44 -0.35 8.44 15.50
N ILE A 45 -0.78 7.38 14.80
CA ILE A 45 -1.44 6.24 15.44
C ILE A 45 -0.50 5.61 16.48
N ARG A 46 0.74 5.29 16.11
CA ARG A 46 1.74 4.73 17.03
C ARG A 46 1.98 5.62 18.24
N LYS A 47 2.22 6.89 17.98
CA LYS A 47 2.43 7.88 19.04
C LYS A 47 1.26 7.93 20.03
N THR A 48 0.01 7.90 19.53
CA THR A 48 -1.18 7.97 20.39
C THR A 48 -1.28 6.73 21.31
N PHE A 49 -1.02 5.54 20.77
CA PHE A 49 -0.97 4.33 21.59
C PHE A 49 0.16 4.37 22.63
N GLU A 50 1.35 4.87 22.26
CA GLU A 50 2.47 5.05 23.20
C GLU A 50 2.17 6.10 24.27
N GLU A 51 1.45 7.17 23.96
CA GLU A 51 1.03 8.16 24.96
C GLU A 51 0.03 7.59 25.98
N VAL A 52 -0.86 6.70 25.54
CA VAL A 52 -1.87 6.08 26.41
C VAL A 52 -1.30 4.92 27.22
N LEU A 53 -0.48 4.07 26.60
CA LEU A 53 0.07 2.87 27.24
C LEU A 53 1.40 3.11 27.99
N GLY A 54 2.13 4.17 27.64
CA GLY A 54 3.54 4.33 27.91
C GLY A 54 4.41 3.64 26.84
N LYS A 55 5.64 4.12 26.64
CA LYS A 55 6.51 3.71 25.52
C LYS A 55 6.74 2.20 25.47
N GLU A 56 7.11 1.57 26.58
CA GLU A 56 7.45 0.13 26.63
C GLU A 56 6.26 -0.75 26.23
N ASP A 57 5.06 -0.45 26.72
CA ASP A 57 3.86 -1.21 26.39
C ASP A 57 3.37 -0.89 25.00
N GLY A 58 3.54 0.34 24.49
CA GLY A 58 3.28 0.71 23.10
C GLY A 58 4.15 -0.10 22.13
N GLU A 59 5.45 -0.22 22.40
CA GLU A 59 6.36 -1.06 21.60
C GLU A 59 5.90 -2.53 21.58
N LYS A 60 5.55 -3.10 22.73
CA LYS A 60 5.02 -4.47 22.86
C LYS A 60 3.68 -4.64 22.13
N PHE A 61 2.81 -3.64 22.17
CA PHE A 61 1.54 -3.65 21.47
C PHE A 61 1.74 -3.77 19.94
N PHE A 62 2.62 -2.95 19.36
CA PHE A 62 2.88 -3.00 17.93
C PHE A 62 3.66 -4.25 17.51
N GLU A 63 4.57 -4.77 18.34
CA GLU A 63 5.18 -6.08 18.09
C GLU A 63 4.10 -7.17 18.07
N SER A 64 3.19 -7.18 19.03
CA SER A 64 2.05 -8.11 19.07
C SER A 64 1.14 -7.96 17.85
N PHE A 65 0.84 -6.72 17.44
CA PHE A 65 0.05 -6.45 16.24
C PHE A 65 0.71 -7.06 14.99
N ILE A 66 1.99 -6.82 14.78
CA ILE A 66 2.73 -7.35 13.62
C ILE A 66 2.74 -8.88 13.64
N LEU A 67 2.94 -9.51 14.80
CA LEU A 67 3.02 -10.97 14.89
C LEU A 67 1.67 -11.67 14.72
N ASN A 68 0.57 -11.02 15.10
CA ASN A 68 -0.79 -11.57 14.99
C ASN A 68 -1.47 -11.28 13.65
N PHE A 69 -1.08 -10.22 12.95
CA PHE A 69 -1.74 -9.81 11.71
C PHE A 69 -1.56 -10.82 10.58
N LEU A 70 -0.37 -11.41 10.46
CA LEU A 70 -0.06 -12.39 9.43
C LEU A 70 0.60 -13.63 10.04
N THR A 71 -0.13 -14.74 10.06
CA THR A 71 0.24 -16.00 10.71
C THR A 71 0.42 -17.13 9.70
N ASP A 72 0.83 -18.30 10.14
CA ASP A 72 0.96 -19.50 9.30
C ASP A 72 -0.39 -19.92 8.66
N GLU A 73 -1.50 -19.74 9.41
CA GLU A 73 -2.85 -20.01 8.94
C GLU A 73 -3.25 -19.09 7.79
N ASP A 74 -2.86 -17.83 7.84
CA ASP A 74 -3.08 -16.86 6.77
C ASP A 74 -2.39 -17.32 5.47
N PHE A 75 -1.15 -17.78 5.55
CA PHE A 75 -0.42 -18.29 4.37
C PHE A 75 -1.05 -19.56 3.79
N ARG A 76 -1.55 -20.46 4.64
CA ARG A 76 -2.30 -21.64 4.17
C ARG A 76 -3.54 -21.24 3.42
N PHE A 77 -4.31 -20.31 3.97
CA PHE A 77 -5.52 -19.78 3.35
C PHE A 77 -5.24 -19.09 2.00
N LEU A 78 -4.19 -18.27 1.93
CA LEU A 78 -3.74 -17.62 0.70
C LEU A 78 -3.34 -18.65 -0.37
N LYS A 79 -2.55 -19.67 0.01
CA LYS A 79 -2.14 -20.73 -0.90
C LYS A 79 -3.31 -21.52 -1.46
N GLU A 80 -4.34 -21.82 -0.65
CA GLU A 80 -5.56 -22.50 -1.09
C GLU A 80 -6.37 -21.72 -2.13
N MET A 81 -6.18 -20.41 -2.21
CA MET A 81 -6.81 -19.55 -3.22
C MET A 81 -6.01 -19.46 -4.52
N GLY A 82 -4.81 -20.04 -4.57
CA GLY A 82 -3.92 -19.96 -5.72
C GLY A 82 -3.06 -18.67 -5.74
N VAL A 83 -3.04 -17.92 -4.64
CA VAL A 83 -2.16 -16.76 -4.49
C VAL A 83 -0.71 -17.22 -4.59
N ASN A 84 0.06 -16.57 -5.48
CA ASN A 84 1.48 -16.84 -5.70
C ASN A 84 2.38 -15.60 -5.47
N LEU A 85 1.78 -14.44 -5.13
CA LEU A 85 2.50 -13.20 -4.84
C LEU A 85 1.87 -12.48 -3.65
N LEU A 86 2.70 -11.96 -2.74
CA LEU A 86 2.33 -10.94 -1.76
C LEU A 86 3.14 -9.68 -2.02
N ARG A 87 2.47 -8.56 -2.26
CA ARG A 87 3.04 -7.23 -2.19
C ARG A 87 2.91 -6.73 -0.76
N VAL A 88 4.02 -6.37 -0.13
CA VAL A 88 4.04 -6.03 1.29
C VAL A 88 4.59 -4.63 1.51
N PRO A 89 3.68 -3.66 1.68
CA PRO A 89 4.02 -2.31 2.10
C PRO A 89 4.76 -2.29 3.44
N PHE A 90 5.84 -1.54 3.51
CA PHE A 90 6.54 -1.32 4.77
C PHE A 90 6.99 0.13 4.95
N SER A 91 7.02 0.57 6.21
CA SER A 91 7.55 1.87 6.58
C SER A 91 9.08 1.80 6.74
N TYR A 92 9.81 2.81 6.22
CA TYR A 92 11.25 2.94 6.47
C TYR A 92 11.58 2.96 7.97
N ARG A 93 10.65 3.41 8.82
CA ARG A 93 10.81 3.47 10.28
C ARG A 93 10.97 2.11 10.95
N LEU A 94 10.65 1.02 10.27
CA LEU A 94 10.98 -0.32 10.75
C LEU A 94 12.49 -0.57 10.78
N PHE A 95 13.22 0.11 9.92
CA PHE A 95 14.67 -0.07 9.72
C PHE A 95 15.50 1.11 10.21
N ILE A 96 14.96 2.33 10.20
CA ILE A 96 15.68 3.56 10.53
C ILE A 96 14.93 4.28 11.67
N ASP A 97 15.70 4.74 12.66
CA ASP A 97 15.21 5.67 13.68
C ASP A 97 15.46 7.10 13.21
N ASP A 98 14.42 7.93 13.16
CA ASP A 98 14.52 9.33 12.72
C ASP A 98 15.51 10.16 13.57
N LEU A 99 15.70 9.79 14.84
CA LEU A 99 16.66 10.45 15.74
C LEU A 99 18.08 9.86 15.63
N ASN A 100 18.22 8.65 15.05
CA ASN A 100 19.49 7.96 14.84
C ASN A 100 19.58 7.39 13.41
N PRO A 101 19.54 8.26 12.37
CA PRO A 101 19.31 7.83 10.99
C PRO A 101 20.48 7.07 10.34
N HIS A 102 21.58 6.91 11.05
CA HIS A 102 22.77 6.20 10.58
C HIS A 102 22.89 4.77 11.10
N THR A 103 21.96 4.34 11.95
CA THR A 103 21.95 3.00 12.55
C THR A 103 20.67 2.27 12.18
N TYR A 104 20.80 1.07 11.60
CA TYR A 104 19.63 0.26 11.30
C TYR A 104 19.11 -0.48 12.54
N LYS A 105 17.80 -0.59 12.63
CA LYS A 105 17.08 -1.37 13.64
C LYS A 105 16.95 -2.82 13.14
N GLU A 106 17.34 -3.78 13.98
CA GLU A 106 17.20 -5.20 13.65
C GLU A 106 15.75 -5.70 13.63
N GLU A 107 14.82 -4.95 14.23
CA GLU A 107 13.40 -5.31 14.27
C GLU A 107 12.81 -5.46 12.88
N GLY A 108 13.06 -4.51 11.98
CA GLY A 108 12.57 -4.56 10.60
C GLY A 108 13.08 -5.78 9.86
N PHE A 109 14.36 -6.10 10.04
CA PHE A 109 14.94 -7.30 9.45
C PHE A 109 14.34 -8.59 10.03
N ARG A 110 14.10 -8.68 11.33
CA ARG A 110 13.43 -9.85 11.95
C ARG A 110 12.04 -10.10 11.38
N TYR A 111 11.26 -9.04 11.14
CA TYR A 111 9.94 -9.16 10.52
C TYR A 111 10.03 -9.63 9.07
N MET A 112 10.98 -9.10 8.32
CA MET A 112 11.21 -9.51 6.93
C MET A 112 11.73 -10.96 6.84
N ASP A 113 12.66 -11.37 7.72
CA ASP A 113 13.16 -12.76 7.82
C ASP A 113 12.01 -13.74 8.07
N ARG A 114 11.12 -13.42 9.04
CA ARG A 114 9.92 -14.23 9.32
C ARG A 114 8.99 -14.31 8.12
N LEU A 115 8.75 -13.21 7.46
CA LEU A 115 7.90 -13.13 6.27
C LEU A 115 8.45 -13.99 5.13
N LEU A 116 9.73 -13.85 4.81
CA LEU A 116 10.41 -14.67 3.79
C LEU A 116 10.40 -16.17 4.11
N ALA A 117 10.56 -16.53 5.38
CA ALA A 117 10.46 -17.93 5.80
C ALA A 117 9.07 -18.52 5.52
N LEU A 118 8.00 -17.74 5.77
CA LEU A 118 6.62 -18.14 5.45
C LEU A 118 6.39 -18.18 3.93
N CYS A 119 6.84 -17.18 3.21
CA CYS A 119 6.77 -17.13 1.75
C CYS A 119 7.45 -18.36 1.13
N THR A 120 8.65 -18.71 1.59
CA THR A 120 9.39 -19.89 1.14
C THR A 120 8.65 -21.20 1.47
N LYS A 121 8.12 -21.32 2.70
CA LYS A 121 7.36 -22.51 3.15
C LYS A 121 6.15 -22.78 2.28
N TYR A 122 5.46 -21.73 1.86
CA TYR A 122 4.20 -21.83 1.08
C TYR A 122 4.38 -21.62 -0.41
N GLU A 123 5.63 -21.43 -0.88
CA GLU A 123 5.94 -21.12 -2.28
C GLU A 123 5.07 -19.96 -2.81
N ILE A 124 5.09 -18.86 -2.08
CA ILE A 124 4.47 -17.58 -2.44
C ILE A 124 5.60 -16.57 -2.57
N PHE A 125 5.68 -15.85 -3.67
CA PHE A 125 6.70 -14.82 -3.86
C PHE A 125 6.39 -13.59 -3.01
N LEU A 126 7.44 -12.91 -2.56
CA LEU A 126 7.38 -11.67 -1.81
C LEU A 126 7.85 -10.50 -2.68
N MET A 127 7.10 -9.43 -2.72
CA MET A 127 7.50 -8.13 -3.25
C MET A 127 7.39 -7.09 -2.14
N PRO A 128 8.47 -6.82 -1.39
CA PRO A 128 8.49 -5.72 -0.43
C PRO A 128 8.41 -4.39 -1.17
N ASP A 129 7.55 -3.54 -0.69
CA ASP A 129 7.25 -2.23 -1.22
C ASP A 129 7.57 -1.15 -0.19
N LEU A 130 8.44 -0.20 -0.55
CA LEU A 130 8.75 0.93 0.30
C LEU A 130 7.60 1.94 0.25
N HIS A 131 6.71 1.82 1.21
CA HIS A 131 5.46 2.59 1.24
C HIS A 131 5.60 3.98 1.85
N THR A 132 6.64 4.19 2.67
CA THR A 132 6.91 5.50 3.28
C THR A 132 8.40 5.84 3.26
N THR A 133 8.69 7.11 3.11
CA THR A 133 10.05 7.66 3.14
C THR A 133 10.18 8.78 4.18
N PRO A 134 11.39 9.13 4.62
CA PRO A 134 11.60 10.34 5.39
C PRO A 134 11.00 11.56 4.67
N GLY A 135 10.06 12.24 5.32
CA GLY A 135 9.37 13.40 4.77
C GLY A 135 8.25 13.12 3.77
N GLY A 136 7.93 11.85 3.48
CA GLY A 136 6.89 11.42 2.56
C GLY A 136 7.23 11.64 1.07
N GLN A 137 7.06 10.63 0.24
CA GLN A 137 7.28 10.68 -1.22
C GLN A 137 6.06 11.19 -2.00
N ASN A 138 4.91 11.21 -1.36
CA ASN A 138 3.68 11.86 -1.83
C ASN A 138 3.05 12.66 -0.68
N PRO A 139 2.04 13.50 -0.94
CA PRO A 139 1.46 14.38 0.08
C PRO A 139 0.45 13.68 1.01
N ASP A 140 0.13 12.40 0.80
CA ASP A 140 -1.00 11.74 1.45
C ASP A 140 -0.60 10.90 2.67
N TRP A 141 -1.59 10.43 3.44
CA TRP A 141 -1.45 9.71 4.72
C TRP A 141 -0.66 8.39 4.60
N HIS A 142 -0.85 7.66 3.51
CA HIS A 142 -0.21 6.34 3.32
C HIS A 142 1.30 6.43 3.18
N SER A 143 1.84 7.59 2.78
CA SER A 143 3.28 7.87 2.84
C SER A 143 3.75 8.34 4.22
N ASP A 144 2.89 8.26 5.24
CA ASP A 144 3.09 8.76 6.60
C ASP A 144 3.42 10.28 6.64
N ASN A 145 2.80 11.02 5.72
CA ASN A 145 3.02 12.45 5.55
C ASN A 145 2.03 13.28 6.37
N MET A 146 2.47 13.72 7.54
CA MET A 146 1.67 14.56 8.45
C MET A 146 1.54 16.01 7.98
N THR A 147 2.25 16.45 6.96
CA THR A 147 2.33 17.86 6.55
C THR A 147 1.60 18.15 5.25
N GLY A 148 1.28 17.12 4.46
CA GLY A 148 0.75 17.26 3.11
C GLY A 148 1.75 17.83 2.10
N ILE A 149 3.04 17.90 2.46
CA ILE A 149 4.12 18.35 1.57
C ILE A 149 5.09 17.20 1.39
N PRO A 150 5.33 16.71 0.16
CA PRO A 150 6.25 15.59 -0.09
C PRO A 150 7.71 16.03 0.04
N GLN A 151 8.19 16.16 1.28
CA GLN A 151 9.51 16.70 1.62
C GLN A 151 10.66 15.80 1.14
N PHE A 152 10.41 14.52 0.90
CA PHE A 152 11.38 13.59 0.32
C PHE A 152 12.06 14.17 -0.93
N TRP A 153 11.32 14.87 -1.76
CA TRP A 153 11.81 15.49 -2.98
C TRP A 153 12.53 16.84 -2.77
N HIS A 154 12.43 17.40 -1.57
CA HIS A 154 13.03 18.67 -1.23
C HIS A 154 14.40 18.54 -0.55
N PHE A 155 14.64 17.42 0.15
CA PHE A 155 15.83 17.19 0.95
C PHE A 155 16.63 16.01 0.44
N ARG A 156 17.81 16.28 -0.12
CA ARG A 156 18.70 15.26 -0.67
C ARG A 156 19.05 14.16 0.35
N ILE A 157 19.21 14.53 1.61
CA ILE A 157 19.56 13.59 2.69
C ILE A 157 18.50 12.47 2.85
N PHE A 158 17.22 12.76 2.61
CA PHE A 158 16.15 11.74 2.69
C PHE A 158 16.31 10.70 1.58
N GLN A 159 16.62 11.14 0.36
CA GLN A 159 16.88 10.25 -0.77
C GLN A 159 18.11 9.37 -0.51
N GLU A 160 19.21 9.94 0.00
CA GLU A 160 20.42 9.19 0.34
C GLU A 160 20.20 8.14 1.43
N GLN A 161 19.33 8.42 2.41
CA GLN A 161 18.94 7.44 3.42
C GLN A 161 18.24 6.24 2.79
N ILE A 162 17.31 6.47 1.87
CA ILE A 162 16.55 5.41 1.21
C ILE A 162 17.44 4.60 0.25
N VAL A 163 18.34 5.24 -0.50
CA VAL A 163 19.34 4.54 -1.33
C VAL A 163 20.17 3.57 -0.47
N LYS A 164 20.63 4.02 0.70
CA LYS A 164 21.41 3.19 1.64
C LYS A 164 20.56 2.08 2.25
N LEU A 165 19.30 2.35 2.58
CA LEU A 165 18.37 1.36 3.12
C LEU A 165 18.14 0.22 2.12
N TRP A 166 17.82 0.55 0.87
CA TRP A 166 17.63 -0.46 -0.17
C TRP A 166 18.88 -1.30 -0.41
N LYS A 167 20.06 -0.66 -0.41
CA LYS A 167 21.33 -1.41 -0.51
C LYS A 167 21.51 -2.39 0.66
N ALA A 168 21.15 -2.01 1.88
CA ALA A 168 21.26 -2.86 3.06
C ALA A 168 20.26 -4.04 2.99
N ILE A 169 19.00 -3.78 2.60
CA ILE A 169 17.97 -4.81 2.39
C ILE A 169 18.44 -5.78 1.30
N ALA A 170 18.86 -5.27 0.15
CA ALA A 170 19.33 -6.08 -0.96
C ALA A 170 20.56 -6.94 -0.60
N ALA A 171 21.51 -6.39 0.15
CA ALA A 171 22.68 -7.15 0.60
C ALA A 171 22.33 -8.34 1.50
N ARG A 172 21.29 -8.19 2.34
CA ARG A 172 20.82 -9.26 3.24
C ARG A 172 20.06 -10.35 2.49
N TYR A 173 19.22 -9.98 1.52
CA TYR A 173 18.24 -10.90 0.90
C TYR A 173 18.59 -11.34 -0.53
N LYS A 174 19.75 -11.00 -1.06
CA LYS A 174 20.20 -11.31 -2.43
C LYS A 174 20.17 -12.80 -2.83
N GLU A 175 20.15 -13.71 -1.85
CA GLU A 175 20.13 -15.16 -2.09
C GLU A 175 18.75 -15.79 -1.86
N GLU A 176 17.69 -14.99 -1.61
CA GLU A 176 16.36 -15.48 -1.27
C GLU A 176 15.49 -15.70 -2.52
N PRO A 177 15.29 -16.93 -3.00
CA PRO A 177 14.66 -17.19 -4.30
C PRO A 177 13.15 -16.87 -4.33
N PHE A 178 12.48 -16.78 -3.16
CA PHE A 178 11.09 -16.38 -3.04
C PHE A 178 10.91 -14.87 -2.81
N LEU A 179 11.98 -14.10 -2.78
CA LEU A 179 11.92 -12.67 -2.99
C LEU A 179 11.81 -12.41 -4.50
N LEU A 180 10.69 -11.86 -4.96
CA LEU A 180 10.46 -11.55 -6.37
C LEU A 180 11.35 -10.40 -6.83
N GLY A 181 11.41 -9.36 -6.02
CA GLY A 181 12.13 -8.14 -6.33
C GLY A 181 11.81 -7.04 -5.33
N TYR A 182 12.24 -5.83 -5.64
CA TYR A 182 12.12 -4.64 -4.81
C TYR A 182 11.22 -3.62 -5.48
N ASP A 183 10.07 -3.31 -4.88
CA ASP A 183 9.22 -2.20 -5.28
C ASP A 183 9.77 -0.93 -4.61
N LEU A 184 10.53 -0.16 -5.40
CA LEU A 184 11.47 0.81 -4.86
C LEU A 184 10.83 1.97 -4.13
N LEU A 185 9.61 2.38 -4.54
CA LEU A 185 8.96 3.56 -3.99
C LEU A 185 7.47 3.57 -4.36
N ASN A 186 6.61 3.35 -3.37
CA ASN A 186 5.17 3.40 -3.56
C ASN A 186 4.69 4.81 -3.91
N GLU A 187 3.93 4.90 -4.99
CA GLU A 187 3.12 6.08 -5.33
C GLU A 187 3.87 7.42 -5.23
N PRO A 188 5.01 7.59 -5.93
CA PRO A 188 5.67 8.88 -5.94
C PRO A 188 4.74 9.96 -6.49
N PHE A 189 4.77 11.14 -5.85
CA PHE A 189 4.09 12.31 -6.35
C PHE A 189 4.91 13.57 -6.09
N LEU A 190 5.53 14.08 -7.14
CA LEU A 190 6.37 15.27 -7.06
C LEU A 190 5.49 16.53 -7.11
N MET A 191 5.40 17.21 -6.00
CA MET A 191 4.62 18.45 -5.86
C MET A 191 5.47 19.56 -5.24
N PRO A 192 5.83 20.63 -5.97
CA PRO A 192 5.60 20.79 -7.42
C PRO A 192 6.45 19.83 -8.26
N LYS A 193 5.99 19.54 -9.48
CA LYS A 193 6.71 18.65 -10.41
C LYS A 193 8.13 19.17 -10.68
N LYS A 194 9.12 18.28 -10.55
CA LYS A 194 10.53 18.55 -10.82
C LYS A 194 11.04 17.57 -11.87
N GLU A 195 11.22 18.07 -13.10
CA GLU A 195 11.62 17.24 -14.22
C GLU A 195 12.94 16.47 -13.92
N GLY A 196 12.92 15.17 -14.20
CA GLY A 196 14.07 14.28 -14.08
C GLY A 196 14.48 13.87 -12.66
N LEU A 197 13.87 14.44 -11.61
CA LEU A 197 14.26 14.13 -10.23
C LEU A 197 13.91 12.69 -9.84
N LEU A 198 12.70 12.21 -10.19
CA LEU A 198 12.29 10.82 -9.97
C LEU A 198 13.24 9.86 -10.71
N ASN A 199 13.51 10.13 -11.98
CA ASN A 199 14.42 9.28 -12.78
C ASN A 199 15.84 9.24 -12.21
N ALA A 200 16.35 10.37 -11.71
CA ALA A 200 17.67 10.42 -11.08
C ALA A 200 17.72 9.58 -9.78
N PHE A 201 16.67 9.64 -8.97
CA PHE A 201 16.54 8.81 -7.78
C PHE A 201 16.46 7.33 -8.12
N LEU A 202 15.61 6.94 -9.10
CA LEU A 202 15.43 5.56 -9.54
C LEU A 202 16.74 4.96 -10.09
N GLU A 203 17.52 5.72 -10.87
CA GLU A 203 18.82 5.28 -11.36
C GLU A 203 19.82 5.08 -10.22
N GLU A 204 19.84 5.99 -9.26
CA GLU A 204 20.77 5.92 -8.12
C GLU A 204 20.46 4.73 -7.20
N VAL A 205 19.18 4.52 -6.83
CA VAL A 205 18.81 3.40 -5.96
C VAL A 205 19.01 2.07 -6.67
N THR A 206 18.69 1.97 -7.96
CA THR A 206 18.95 0.78 -8.79
C THR A 206 20.44 0.46 -8.82
N THR A 207 21.29 1.45 -9.06
CA THR A 207 22.75 1.27 -9.04
C THR A 207 23.24 0.75 -7.70
N ALA A 208 22.76 1.33 -6.59
CA ALA A 208 23.16 0.92 -5.25
C ALA A 208 22.71 -0.53 -4.92
N VAL A 209 21.51 -0.92 -5.34
CA VAL A 209 21.04 -2.31 -5.21
C VAL A 209 21.91 -3.26 -6.02
N ARG A 210 22.21 -2.92 -7.28
CA ARG A 210 23.03 -3.78 -8.17
C ARG A 210 24.47 -3.97 -7.72
N GLU A 211 25.03 -3.08 -6.93
CA GLU A 211 26.34 -3.29 -6.31
C GLU A 211 26.39 -4.52 -5.40
N VAL A 212 25.24 -4.98 -4.88
CA VAL A 212 25.16 -6.08 -3.92
C VAL A 212 24.28 -7.24 -4.38
N ASP A 213 23.27 -6.97 -5.20
CA ASP A 213 22.29 -7.96 -5.67
C ASP A 213 22.11 -7.93 -7.19
N PRO A 214 22.68 -8.88 -7.92
CA PRO A 214 22.50 -9.04 -9.37
C PRO A 214 21.24 -9.85 -9.75
N ASN A 215 20.46 -10.35 -8.79
CA ASN A 215 19.48 -11.41 -9.03
C ASN A 215 18.05 -10.91 -9.15
N HIS A 216 17.60 -10.09 -8.20
CA HIS A 216 16.19 -9.75 -8.05
C HIS A 216 15.73 -8.65 -9.02
N ILE A 217 14.43 -8.66 -9.31
CA ILE A 217 13.79 -7.68 -10.18
C ILE A 217 13.67 -6.36 -9.41
N ILE A 218 13.84 -5.27 -10.13
CA ILE A 218 13.56 -3.92 -9.63
C ILE A 218 12.27 -3.43 -10.26
N PHE A 219 11.28 -3.14 -9.42
CA PHE A 219 9.99 -2.60 -9.84
C PHE A 219 10.02 -1.08 -9.79
N ILE A 220 9.50 -0.47 -10.85
CA ILE A 220 9.49 0.97 -11.07
C ILE A 220 8.05 1.44 -11.18
N GLU A 221 7.65 2.34 -10.28
CA GLU A 221 6.37 3.03 -10.34
C GLU A 221 6.45 4.34 -11.13
N GLY A 222 5.31 4.76 -11.67
CA GLY A 222 5.14 6.06 -12.31
C GLY A 222 4.97 7.19 -11.30
N ASP A 223 5.03 8.43 -11.76
CA ASP A 223 4.63 9.63 -10.98
C ASP A 223 3.10 9.66 -10.78
N PHE A 224 2.62 10.60 -10.01
CA PHE A 224 1.19 10.82 -9.75
C PHE A 224 0.47 9.54 -9.28
N PHE A 225 0.87 9.04 -8.11
CA PHE A 225 0.28 7.83 -7.50
C PHE A 225 0.36 6.59 -8.42
N SER A 226 1.53 6.38 -9.04
CA SER A 226 1.80 5.24 -9.94
C SER A 226 0.92 5.17 -11.19
N MET A 227 0.40 6.32 -11.65
CA MET A 227 -0.49 6.41 -12.81
C MET A 227 0.14 7.12 -14.02
N ASP A 228 1.15 7.97 -13.84
CA ASP A 228 1.79 8.74 -14.93
C ASP A 228 3.20 8.22 -15.24
N PHE A 229 3.35 7.60 -16.41
CA PHE A 229 4.61 7.08 -16.92
C PHE A 229 5.21 7.95 -18.03
N THR A 230 4.62 9.11 -18.33
CA THR A 230 4.99 9.95 -19.48
C THR A 230 6.47 10.37 -19.44
N ASP A 231 6.97 10.75 -18.28
CA ASP A 231 8.35 11.23 -18.09
C ASP A 231 9.30 10.15 -17.54
N ILE A 232 8.81 8.93 -17.32
CA ILE A 232 9.61 7.85 -16.75
C ILE A 232 10.67 7.38 -17.74
N ARG A 233 11.89 7.24 -17.24
CA ARG A 233 13.01 6.61 -17.94
C ARG A 233 13.51 5.46 -17.06
N LEU A 234 13.47 4.25 -17.61
CA LEU A 234 13.96 3.10 -16.87
C LEU A 234 15.47 3.23 -16.59
N PRO A 235 15.90 2.81 -15.40
CA PRO A 235 17.32 2.64 -15.09
C PRO A 235 18.02 1.73 -16.11
N ARG A 236 19.34 1.88 -16.22
CA ARG A 236 20.17 1.05 -17.11
C ARG A 236 20.37 -0.35 -16.56
N ASP A 237 19.27 -1.07 -16.43
CA ASP A 237 19.22 -2.43 -15.90
C ASP A 237 18.19 -3.27 -16.66
N GLU A 238 18.53 -4.50 -17.02
CA GLU A 238 17.65 -5.37 -17.79
C GLU A 238 16.64 -6.13 -16.92
N GLN A 239 16.92 -6.25 -15.62
CA GLN A 239 16.03 -6.92 -14.67
C GLN A 239 15.12 -5.90 -13.96
N THR A 240 14.48 -5.04 -14.76
CA THR A 240 13.46 -4.09 -14.30
C THR A 240 12.08 -4.48 -14.81
N ALA A 241 11.06 -4.17 -14.04
CA ALA A 241 9.66 -4.29 -14.40
C ALA A 241 8.92 -3.01 -14.00
N LEU A 242 7.76 -2.77 -14.58
CA LEU A 242 6.88 -1.67 -14.21
C LEU A 242 5.83 -2.15 -13.23
N THR A 243 5.46 -1.31 -12.28
CA THR A 243 4.26 -1.51 -11.47
C THR A 243 3.40 -0.25 -11.53
N PHE A 244 2.10 -0.43 -11.68
CA PHE A 244 1.11 0.63 -11.76
C PHE A 244 -0.08 0.32 -10.85
N HIS A 245 -0.85 1.33 -10.48
CA HIS A 245 -2.06 1.18 -9.67
C HIS A 245 -3.31 1.41 -10.51
N PHE A 246 -4.36 0.62 -10.23
CA PHE A 246 -5.58 0.62 -11.04
C PHE A 246 -6.82 0.69 -10.14
N TYR A 247 -7.26 1.92 -9.88
CA TYR A 247 -8.43 2.23 -9.08
C TYR A 247 -9.46 3.05 -9.88
N PRO A 248 -10.03 2.52 -10.97
CA PRO A 248 -10.94 3.30 -11.83
C PRO A 248 -12.16 3.82 -11.06
N THR A 249 -12.62 3.07 -10.06
CA THR A 249 -13.78 3.43 -9.24
C THR A 249 -13.50 4.56 -8.24
N VAL A 250 -12.24 4.87 -7.95
CA VAL A 250 -11.85 5.99 -7.07
C VAL A 250 -11.89 7.31 -7.84
N TRP A 251 -11.56 7.28 -9.13
CA TRP A 251 -11.40 8.48 -9.95
C TRP A 251 -12.64 8.85 -10.78
N ASP A 252 -13.60 7.93 -10.96
CA ASP A 252 -14.87 8.18 -11.63
C ASP A 252 -16.03 7.61 -10.79
N GLU A 253 -16.73 8.49 -10.07
CA GLU A 253 -17.86 8.13 -9.22
C GLU A 253 -19.00 7.42 -9.99
N ASN A 254 -19.13 7.65 -11.32
CA ASN A 254 -20.12 6.94 -12.11
C ASN A 254 -19.85 5.44 -12.15
N LEU A 255 -18.58 5.02 -12.08
CA LEU A 255 -18.22 3.60 -12.13
C LEU A 255 -18.65 2.85 -10.87
N THR A 256 -18.87 3.54 -9.76
CA THR A 256 -19.42 2.97 -8.51
C THR A 256 -20.93 3.11 -8.39
N ASN A 257 -21.60 3.67 -9.39
CA ASN A 257 -23.04 3.75 -9.42
C ASN A 257 -23.62 2.47 -10.04
N LYS A 258 -24.43 1.73 -9.27
CA LYS A 258 -25.06 0.49 -9.73
C LYS A 258 -26.06 0.68 -10.88
N ASP A 259 -26.63 1.88 -10.98
CA ASP A 259 -27.57 2.23 -12.07
C ASP A 259 -26.85 2.65 -13.35
N TYR A 260 -25.51 2.76 -13.32
CA TYR A 260 -24.70 3.01 -14.52
C TYR A 260 -24.63 1.77 -15.41
N ASP A 261 -24.67 1.97 -16.73
CA ASP A 261 -24.63 0.85 -17.67
C ASP A 261 -23.36 0.00 -17.50
N ALA A 262 -23.55 -1.29 -17.21
CA ALA A 262 -22.44 -2.19 -16.89
C ALA A 262 -21.49 -2.40 -18.08
N ALA A 263 -22.01 -2.45 -19.32
CA ALA A 263 -21.17 -2.62 -20.50
C ALA A 263 -20.30 -1.37 -20.73
N GLU A 264 -20.87 -0.18 -20.52
CA GLU A 264 -20.16 1.08 -20.63
C GLU A 264 -19.13 1.23 -19.50
N ARG A 265 -19.42 0.77 -18.28
CA ARG A 265 -18.46 0.73 -17.18
C ARG A 265 -17.24 -0.14 -17.53
N VAL A 266 -17.48 -1.38 -17.95
CA VAL A 266 -16.41 -2.30 -18.36
C VAL A 266 -15.62 -1.73 -19.53
N ARG A 267 -16.26 -1.09 -20.48
CA ARG A 267 -15.58 -0.45 -21.62
C ARG A 267 -14.63 0.66 -21.16
N LYS A 268 -15.05 1.53 -20.24
CA LYS A 268 -14.22 2.61 -19.69
C LYS A 268 -13.03 2.06 -18.90
N MET A 269 -13.27 1.06 -18.04
CA MET A 269 -12.22 0.39 -17.29
C MET A 269 -11.20 -0.28 -18.23
N ASP A 270 -11.67 -0.95 -19.28
CA ASP A 270 -10.84 -1.58 -20.29
C ASP A 270 -9.99 -0.58 -21.07
N GLU A 271 -10.53 0.58 -21.43
CA GLU A 271 -9.77 1.66 -22.06
C GLU A 271 -8.62 2.16 -21.19
N GLN A 272 -8.87 2.39 -19.91
CA GLN A 272 -7.83 2.80 -18.96
C GLN A 272 -6.77 1.71 -18.79
N LEU A 273 -7.20 0.45 -18.58
CA LEU A 273 -6.28 -0.67 -18.40
C LEU A 273 -5.46 -0.97 -19.66
N SER A 274 -6.02 -0.74 -20.85
CA SER A 274 -5.29 -0.86 -22.11
C SER A 274 -4.11 0.09 -22.18
N GLY A 275 -4.23 1.30 -21.64
CA GLY A 275 -3.13 2.25 -21.51
C GLY A 275 -1.99 1.70 -20.64
N PHE A 276 -2.30 1.15 -19.48
CA PHE A 276 -1.30 0.51 -18.61
C PHE A 276 -0.72 -0.78 -19.23
N SER A 277 -1.56 -1.59 -19.87
CA SER A 277 -1.08 -2.78 -20.58
C SER A 277 -0.08 -2.44 -21.68
N ALA A 278 -0.27 -1.30 -22.38
CA ALA A 278 0.64 -0.82 -23.44
C ALA A 278 2.02 -0.38 -22.91
N LEU A 279 2.19 -0.17 -21.60
CA LEU A 279 3.51 0.11 -21.01
C LEU A 279 4.51 -0.99 -21.31
N ARG A 280 4.06 -2.25 -21.40
CA ARG A 280 4.92 -3.38 -21.78
C ARG A 280 5.54 -3.18 -23.16
N ASP A 281 4.78 -2.62 -24.09
CA ASP A 281 5.26 -2.35 -25.45
C ASP A 281 6.16 -1.12 -25.49
N THR A 282 5.77 -0.08 -24.77
CA THR A 282 6.50 1.19 -24.71
C THR A 282 7.90 1.02 -24.11
N PHE A 283 8.01 0.27 -23.02
CA PHE A 283 9.26 0.12 -22.29
C PHE A 283 10.02 -1.19 -22.59
N GLY A 284 9.37 -2.15 -23.28
CA GLY A 284 9.95 -3.48 -23.53
C GLY A 284 10.19 -4.28 -22.25
N ARG A 285 9.37 -4.07 -21.22
CA ARG A 285 9.47 -4.69 -19.89
C ARG A 285 8.13 -5.24 -19.43
N PRO A 286 8.08 -6.21 -18.50
CA PRO A 286 6.83 -6.64 -17.90
C PRO A 286 6.19 -5.48 -17.14
N ALA A 287 4.85 -5.49 -17.08
CA ALA A 287 4.08 -4.60 -16.21
C ALA A 287 3.19 -5.44 -15.30
N LEU A 288 3.13 -5.06 -14.03
CA LEU A 288 2.33 -5.67 -12.98
C LEU A 288 1.41 -4.59 -12.39
N CYS A 289 0.13 -4.90 -12.19
CA CYS A 289 -0.74 -4.06 -11.39
C CYS A 289 -0.40 -4.27 -9.91
N GLY A 290 0.29 -3.31 -9.29
CA GLY A 290 0.74 -3.39 -7.89
C GLY A 290 -0.40 -3.22 -6.89
N GLU A 291 -1.42 -2.44 -7.28
CA GLU A 291 -2.63 -2.25 -6.48
C GLU A 291 -3.86 -2.10 -7.37
N ALA A 292 -4.92 -2.77 -6.98
CA ALA A 292 -6.27 -2.58 -7.49
C ALA A 292 -7.27 -3.03 -6.43
N GLY A 293 -8.45 -2.44 -6.40
CA GLY A 293 -9.45 -2.84 -5.43
C GLY A 293 -10.69 -1.95 -5.47
N VAL A 294 -11.63 -2.28 -4.62
CA VAL A 294 -12.88 -1.53 -4.44
C VAL A 294 -13.24 -1.48 -2.97
N ASP A 295 -13.87 -0.40 -2.55
CA ASP A 295 -14.45 -0.31 -1.21
C ASP A 295 -15.57 -1.34 -1.04
N ILE A 296 -15.49 -2.14 0.00
CA ILE A 296 -16.51 -3.15 0.29
C ILE A 296 -17.71 -2.50 0.96
N LYS A 297 -18.77 -2.32 0.18
CA LYS A 297 -20.05 -1.81 0.68
C LYS A 297 -20.87 -2.98 1.21
N LYS A 298 -21.00 -3.09 2.53
CA LYS A 298 -21.76 -4.17 3.18
C LYS A 298 -23.23 -4.19 2.76
N ASP A 299 -23.82 -3.02 2.55
CA ASP A 299 -25.21 -2.86 2.14
C ASP A 299 -25.44 -3.28 0.68
N ASP A 300 -24.37 -3.40 -0.11
CA ASP A 300 -24.42 -3.82 -1.52
C ASP A 300 -23.22 -4.70 -1.90
N LEU A 301 -23.02 -5.76 -1.15
CA LEU A 301 -21.90 -6.69 -1.34
C LEU A 301 -21.90 -7.33 -2.73
N SER A 302 -23.09 -7.62 -3.28
CA SER A 302 -23.20 -8.25 -4.60
C SER A 302 -22.66 -7.32 -5.69
N PHE A 303 -22.92 -6.04 -5.61
CA PHE A 303 -22.38 -5.06 -6.56
C PHE A 303 -20.88 -4.86 -6.38
N THR A 304 -20.38 -4.82 -5.13
CA THR A 304 -18.95 -4.80 -4.86
C THR A 304 -18.24 -6.00 -5.50
N MET A 305 -18.79 -7.21 -5.34
CA MET A 305 -18.22 -8.41 -5.94
C MET A 305 -18.30 -8.41 -7.47
N GLN A 306 -19.35 -7.81 -8.06
CA GLN A 306 -19.42 -7.58 -9.50
C GLN A 306 -18.29 -6.66 -10.01
N LEU A 307 -18.00 -5.57 -9.30
CA LEU A 307 -16.88 -4.68 -9.66
C LEU A 307 -15.52 -5.39 -9.61
N LEU A 308 -15.32 -6.24 -8.61
CA LEU A 308 -14.11 -7.07 -8.52
C LEU A 308 -14.02 -8.10 -9.65
N ASP A 309 -15.13 -8.76 -9.97
CA ASP A 309 -15.20 -9.73 -11.10
C ASP A 309 -14.87 -9.04 -12.43
N GLU A 310 -15.47 -7.87 -12.68
CA GLU A 310 -15.19 -7.04 -13.86
C GLU A 310 -13.70 -6.68 -13.93
N THR A 311 -13.11 -6.22 -12.82
CA THR A 311 -11.67 -5.88 -12.75
C THR A 311 -10.78 -7.09 -13.04
N LEU A 312 -11.03 -8.21 -12.38
CA LEU A 312 -10.24 -9.44 -12.54
C LEU A 312 -10.37 -10.04 -13.94
N SER A 313 -11.56 -9.96 -14.55
CA SER A 313 -11.78 -10.39 -15.94
C SER A 313 -10.95 -9.57 -16.92
N LEU A 314 -10.79 -8.26 -16.68
CA LEU A 314 -9.95 -7.39 -17.50
C LEU A 314 -8.46 -7.72 -17.31
N PHE A 315 -7.99 -8.03 -16.11
CA PHE A 315 -6.60 -8.51 -15.91
C PHE A 315 -6.33 -9.79 -16.69
N GLN A 316 -7.28 -10.75 -16.71
CA GLN A 316 -7.15 -11.95 -17.53
C GLN A 316 -7.12 -11.62 -19.04
N LYS A 317 -8.04 -10.76 -19.50
CA LYS A 317 -8.10 -10.32 -20.91
C LYS A 317 -6.76 -9.75 -21.38
N HIS A 318 -6.11 -8.95 -20.54
CA HIS A 318 -4.82 -8.32 -20.88
C HIS A 318 -3.60 -9.16 -20.50
N SER A 319 -3.77 -10.36 -19.93
CA SER A 319 -2.67 -11.21 -19.42
C SER A 319 -1.71 -10.41 -18.53
N LEU A 320 -2.25 -9.76 -17.52
CA LEU A 320 -1.51 -8.95 -16.55
C LEU A 320 -1.31 -9.71 -15.24
N SER A 321 -0.13 -9.58 -14.67
CA SER A 321 0.10 -9.89 -13.26
C SER A 321 -0.54 -8.81 -12.39
N TRP A 322 -1.06 -9.19 -11.21
CA TRP A 322 -1.77 -8.27 -10.33
C TRP A 322 -1.68 -8.63 -8.86
N THR A 323 -1.80 -7.64 -8.00
CA THR A 323 -2.11 -7.76 -6.57
C THR A 323 -3.31 -6.88 -6.24
N LEU A 324 -4.30 -7.46 -5.53
CA LEU A 324 -5.46 -6.69 -5.07
C LEU A 324 -5.19 -6.08 -3.70
N TRP A 325 -5.66 -4.90 -3.50
CA TRP A 325 -5.70 -4.20 -2.23
C TRP A 325 -7.05 -4.43 -1.54
N SER A 326 -7.13 -5.19 -0.42
CA SER A 326 -6.01 -5.76 0.27
C SER A 326 -6.36 -7.16 0.83
N TYR A 327 -5.39 -7.79 1.52
CA TYR A 327 -5.63 -9.08 2.17
C TYR A 327 -6.50 -8.93 3.42
N LYS A 328 -6.09 -8.08 4.38
CA LYS A 328 -6.75 -7.98 5.69
C LYS A 328 -6.81 -6.53 6.17
N ASP A 329 -7.97 -6.09 6.64
CA ASP A 329 -8.17 -4.76 7.21
C ASP A 329 -9.37 -4.72 8.18
N ALA A 330 -9.74 -3.56 8.69
CA ALA A 330 -10.91 -3.39 9.55
C ALA A 330 -12.21 -3.16 8.76
N GLN A 331 -12.51 -4.03 7.79
CA GLN A 331 -13.73 -4.05 6.97
C GLN A 331 -13.86 -2.83 6.03
N TRP A 332 -12.82 -2.57 5.23
CA TRP A 332 -12.86 -1.53 4.21
C TRP A 332 -12.69 -2.11 2.79
N MET A 333 -11.53 -2.69 2.47
CA MET A 333 -11.23 -3.31 1.16
C MET A 333 -10.74 -4.75 1.30
N GLY A 334 -10.38 -5.15 2.52
CA GLY A 334 -9.75 -6.43 2.80
C GLY A 334 -10.65 -7.63 2.54
N LEU A 335 -10.05 -8.69 1.97
CA LEU A 335 -10.69 -10.01 1.86
C LEU A 335 -11.08 -10.55 3.23
N ALA A 336 -10.18 -10.45 4.21
CA ALA A 336 -10.38 -10.88 5.59
C ALA A 336 -10.46 -9.66 6.53
N TYR A 337 -11.12 -9.82 7.66
CA TYR A 337 -11.31 -8.76 8.63
C TYR A 337 -11.55 -9.31 10.03
N PRO A 338 -11.14 -8.63 11.11
CA PRO A 338 -11.46 -9.02 12.47
C PRO A 338 -12.96 -9.12 12.70
N GLY A 339 -13.41 -10.16 13.37
CA GLY A 339 -14.83 -10.35 13.73
C GLY A 339 -15.37 -9.18 14.55
N ASN A 340 -16.66 -8.85 14.40
CA ASN A 340 -17.27 -7.67 14.98
C ASN A 340 -17.20 -7.63 16.53
N ASP A 341 -17.09 -8.78 17.18
CA ASP A 341 -17.03 -8.89 18.65
C ASP A 341 -15.60 -8.75 19.20
N THR A 342 -14.59 -8.59 18.35
CA THR A 342 -13.20 -8.43 18.76
C THR A 342 -12.93 -7.07 19.38
N GLY A 343 -11.84 -6.95 20.16
CA GLY A 343 -11.45 -5.70 20.80
C GLY A 343 -11.17 -4.58 19.82
N TRP A 344 -10.50 -4.88 18.69
CA TRP A 344 -10.23 -3.90 17.64
C TRP A 344 -11.51 -3.34 17.01
N MET A 345 -12.45 -4.20 16.63
CA MET A 345 -13.68 -3.75 15.99
C MET A 345 -14.62 -2.99 16.94
N LYS A 346 -14.56 -3.24 18.26
CA LYS A 346 -15.22 -2.40 19.26
C LYS A 346 -14.62 -1.00 19.30
N LEU A 347 -13.27 -0.89 19.29
CA LEU A 347 -12.59 0.40 19.20
C LEU A 347 -12.99 1.15 17.92
N VAL A 348 -12.91 0.49 16.77
CA VAL A 348 -13.30 1.05 15.46
C VAL A 348 -14.76 1.52 15.47
N SER A 349 -15.67 0.75 16.05
CA SER A 349 -17.09 1.13 16.18
C SER A 349 -17.29 2.42 16.97
N GLU A 350 -16.53 2.64 18.06
CA GLU A 350 -16.58 3.89 18.82
C GLU A 350 -16.02 5.07 18.03
N ILE A 351 -14.93 4.88 17.30
CA ILE A 351 -14.31 5.91 16.47
C ILE A 351 -15.23 6.32 15.33
N ARG A 352 -15.84 5.35 14.63
CA ARG A 352 -16.76 5.61 13.50
C ARG A 352 -18.01 6.43 13.86
N LYS A 353 -18.32 6.59 15.13
CA LYS A 353 -19.40 7.51 15.58
C LYS A 353 -19.07 8.99 15.34
N LYS A 354 -17.79 9.34 15.20
CA LYS A 354 -17.30 10.72 15.08
C LYS A 354 -16.41 10.96 13.87
N TRP A 355 -15.92 9.90 13.26
CA TRP A 355 -14.94 9.99 12.20
C TRP A 355 -15.29 9.06 11.03
N SER A 356 -15.07 9.54 9.83
CA SER A 356 -15.03 8.74 8.61
C SER A 356 -14.01 9.32 7.64
N HIS A 357 -13.37 8.46 6.88
CA HIS A 357 -12.39 8.86 5.87
C HIS A 357 -12.96 9.87 4.86
N TYR A 358 -14.10 9.56 4.25
CA TYR A 358 -14.74 10.46 3.28
C TYR A 358 -15.26 11.76 3.91
N GLY A 359 -15.75 11.72 5.15
CA GLY A 359 -16.16 12.92 5.86
C GLY A 359 -15.00 13.89 6.10
N GLN A 360 -13.82 13.38 6.39
CA GLN A 360 -12.61 14.19 6.52
C GLN A 360 -12.23 14.85 5.18
N MET A 361 -12.27 14.10 4.08
CA MET A 361 -11.97 14.64 2.74
C MET A 361 -12.94 15.76 2.38
N GLN A 362 -14.24 15.56 2.64
CA GLN A 362 -15.27 16.57 2.41
C GLN A 362 -15.03 17.84 3.22
N ILE A 363 -14.68 17.73 4.52
CA ILE A 363 -14.36 18.90 5.37
C ILE A 363 -13.19 19.68 4.77
N ALA A 364 -12.14 19.00 4.30
CA ALA A 364 -10.99 19.66 3.70
C ALA A 364 -11.39 20.41 2.42
N ASP A 365 -12.22 19.81 1.58
CA ASP A 365 -12.70 20.43 0.34
C ASP A 365 -13.55 21.68 0.59
N GLU A 366 -14.55 21.57 1.47
CA GLU A 366 -15.43 22.67 1.84
C GLU A 366 -14.66 23.85 2.47
N PHE A 367 -13.67 23.55 3.32
CA PHE A 367 -12.85 24.57 3.96
C PHE A 367 -11.94 25.30 2.97
N MET A 368 -11.35 24.59 2.02
CA MET A 368 -10.53 25.19 0.97
C MET A 368 -11.35 26.06 0.03
N ASP A 369 -12.59 25.66 -0.32
CA ASP A 369 -13.50 26.50 -1.11
C ASP A 369 -13.86 27.79 -0.38
N GLU A 370 -14.12 27.72 0.91
CA GLU A 370 -14.45 28.91 1.70
C GLU A 370 -13.27 29.88 1.85
N ILE A 371 -12.05 29.34 2.03
CA ILE A 371 -10.83 30.15 2.07
C ILE A 371 -10.58 30.78 0.70
N GLY A 372 -10.63 29.97 -0.38
CA GLY A 372 -10.36 30.46 -1.73
C GLY A 372 -11.22 31.67 -2.10
N LYS A 373 -12.51 31.62 -1.83
CA LYS A 373 -13.46 32.76 -2.06
C LYS A 373 -13.07 34.05 -1.39
N ARG A 374 -12.25 34.04 -0.33
CA ARG A 374 -11.79 35.25 0.38
C ARG A 374 -10.62 35.94 -0.29
N TYR A 375 -9.88 35.23 -1.11
CA TYR A 375 -8.62 35.69 -1.71
C TYR A 375 -8.70 35.93 -3.21
N THR A 376 -9.57 35.20 -3.92
CA THR A 376 -9.66 35.27 -5.39
C THR A 376 -11.00 34.76 -5.90
N ASP A 377 -11.45 35.33 -7.05
CA ASP A 377 -12.60 34.79 -7.80
C ASP A 377 -12.21 33.63 -8.71
N ASP A 378 -10.90 33.38 -8.90
CA ASP A 378 -10.32 32.35 -9.77
C ASP A 378 -9.28 31.54 -8.98
N PHE A 379 -9.77 30.67 -8.09
CA PHE A 379 -8.92 29.79 -7.30
C PHE A 379 -8.51 28.59 -8.15
N SER A 380 -7.22 28.49 -8.50
CA SER A 380 -6.75 27.40 -9.36
C SER A 380 -6.98 26.04 -8.73
N LYS A 381 -7.39 25.08 -9.55
CA LYS A 381 -7.66 23.71 -9.09
C LYS A 381 -6.39 23.04 -8.58
N GLU A 382 -5.26 23.29 -9.22
CA GLU A 382 -3.96 22.73 -8.84
C GLU A 382 -3.54 23.22 -7.45
N LEU A 383 -3.63 24.53 -7.20
CA LEU A 383 -3.31 25.08 -5.89
C LEU A 383 -4.31 24.63 -4.82
N LYS A 384 -5.61 24.55 -5.14
CA LYS A 384 -6.61 24.01 -4.23
C LYS A 384 -6.26 22.59 -3.83
N TYR A 385 -5.94 21.73 -4.81
CA TYR A 385 -5.58 20.35 -4.59
C TYR A 385 -4.34 20.19 -3.70
N GLU A 386 -3.28 20.99 -3.96
CA GLU A 386 -2.09 21.03 -3.12
C GLU A 386 -2.41 21.41 -1.66
N LEU A 387 -3.18 22.49 -1.47
CA LEU A 387 -3.52 23.01 -0.13
C LEU A 387 -4.46 22.09 0.64
N GLN A 388 -5.29 21.31 -0.05
CA GLN A 388 -6.14 20.27 0.58
C GLN A 388 -5.31 19.23 1.32
N PHE A 389 -4.19 18.76 0.75
CA PHE A 389 -3.31 17.83 1.45
C PHE A 389 -2.70 18.45 2.71
N GLN A 390 -2.26 19.70 2.64
CA GLN A 390 -1.71 20.39 3.81
C GLN A 390 -2.77 20.57 4.91
N LEU A 391 -4.01 20.88 4.53
CA LEU A 391 -5.11 20.98 5.48
C LEU A 391 -5.44 19.63 6.13
N ARG A 392 -5.37 18.52 5.39
CA ARG A 392 -5.55 17.18 5.96
C ARG A 392 -4.56 16.91 7.09
N GLY A 393 -3.31 17.36 6.99
CA GLY A 393 -2.34 17.26 8.09
C GLY A 393 -2.81 17.95 9.38
N VAL A 394 -3.50 19.10 9.26
CA VAL A 394 -4.14 19.77 10.40
C VAL A 394 -5.31 18.93 10.96
N LEU A 395 -6.13 18.36 10.08
CA LEU A 395 -7.26 17.52 10.48
C LEU A 395 -6.78 16.25 11.19
N TYR A 396 -5.74 15.58 10.70
CA TYR A 396 -5.16 14.39 11.37
C TYR A 396 -4.74 14.70 12.80
N ARG A 397 -4.13 15.87 13.03
CA ARG A 397 -3.75 16.28 14.38
C ARG A 397 -4.96 16.54 15.29
N MET A 398 -6.02 17.12 14.74
CA MET A 398 -7.29 17.31 15.47
C MET A 398 -7.97 15.99 15.81
N GLU A 399 -7.96 15.05 14.87
CA GLU A 399 -8.57 13.72 15.03
C GLU A 399 -7.80 12.84 16.02
N GLU A 400 -6.46 12.90 15.97
CA GLU A 400 -5.59 12.26 16.97
C GLU A 400 -5.99 12.71 18.38
N GLU A 401 -6.05 14.02 18.63
CA GLU A 401 -6.25 14.60 19.95
C GLU A 401 -7.69 14.48 20.46
N TYR A 402 -8.69 14.67 19.57
CA TYR A 402 -10.09 14.77 19.98
C TYR A 402 -10.95 13.55 19.65
N ILE A 403 -10.42 12.59 18.90
CA ILE A 403 -11.14 11.37 18.54
C ILE A 403 -10.38 10.13 19.00
N LEU A 404 -9.19 9.87 18.47
CA LEU A 404 -8.47 8.61 18.73
C LEU A 404 -8.08 8.49 20.22
N LYS A 405 -7.35 9.47 20.74
CA LYS A 405 -6.84 9.44 22.11
C LYS A 405 -7.95 9.34 23.15
N PRO A 406 -9.00 10.19 23.15
CA PRO A 406 -10.09 10.09 24.12
C PRO A 406 -10.92 8.80 24.03
N VAL A 407 -10.93 8.14 22.88
CA VAL A 407 -11.59 6.83 22.75
C VAL A 407 -10.72 5.74 23.33
N LEU A 408 -9.42 5.74 23.07
CA LEU A 408 -8.46 4.79 23.65
C LEU A 408 -8.43 4.88 25.19
N GLU A 409 -8.46 6.07 25.76
CA GLU A 409 -8.44 6.30 27.20
C GLU A 409 -9.67 5.73 27.94
N LYS A 410 -10.70 5.28 27.22
CA LYS A 410 -11.87 4.58 27.83
C LYS A 410 -11.58 3.10 28.14
N TYR A 411 -10.56 2.53 27.53
CA TYR A 411 -10.20 1.12 27.68
C TYR A 411 -9.11 0.97 28.75
N SER A 412 -9.16 -0.11 29.48
CA SER A 412 -8.06 -0.48 30.39
C SER A 412 -6.81 -0.86 29.58
N ARG A 413 -5.66 -0.80 30.23
CA ARG A 413 -4.39 -1.24 29.64
C ARG A 413 -4.49 -2.67 29.11
N GLU A 414 -5.09 -3.58 29.86
CA GLU A 414 -5.26 -4.99 29.52
C GLU A 414 -6.14 -5.16 28.27
N GLU A 415 -7.23 -4.41 28.17
CA GLU A 415 -8.10 -4.43 26.99
C GLU A 415 -7.36 -3.95 25.74
N ILE A 416 -6.60 -2.85 25.83
CA ILE A 416 -5.81 -2.34 24.69
C ILE A 416 -4.76 -3.38 24.29
N MET A 417 -3.99 -3.92 25.25
CA MET A 417 -2.92 -4.89 24.96
C MET A 417 -3.44 -6.19 24.34
N ALA A 418 -4.72 -6.53 24.50
CA ALA A 418 -5.35 -7.68 23.87
C ALA A 418 -5.87 -7.40 22.46
N MET A 419 -6.02 -6.13 22.03
CA MET A 419 -6.59 -5.77 20.73
C MET A 419 -5.83 -6.38 19.52
N PRO A 420 -4.49 -6.50 19.51
CA PRO A 420 -3.76 -7.13 18.42
C PRO A 420 -4.19 -8.57 18.10
N GLU A 421 -4.67 -9.32 19.09
CA GLU A 421 -5.18 -10.70 18.87
C GLU A 421 -6.40 -10.74 17.95
N SER A 422 -7.09 -9.61 17.78
CA SER A 422 -8.22 -9.50 16.85
C SER A 422 -7.85 -9.86 15.41
N PHE A 423 -6.59 -9.66 15.01
CA PHE A 423 -6.11 -9.92 13.66
C PHE A 423 -5.60 -11.36 13.45
N ARG A 424 -5.54 -12.20 14.48
CA ARG A 424 -5.24 -13.62 14.30
C ARG A 424 -6.28 -14.26 13.39
N PHE A 425 -5.85 -15.16 12.52
CA PHE A 425 -6.72 -15.77 11.50
C PHE A 425 -8.02 -16.36 12.11
N GLU A 426 -7.90 -17.05 13.23
CA GLU A 426 -9.04 -17.67 13.94
C GLU A 426 -10.04 -16.65 14.50
N ASN A 427 -9.68 -15.38 14.63
CA ASN A 427 -10.53 -14.29 15.09
C ASN A 427 -11.05 -13.41 13.94
N CYS A 428 -10.73 -13.79 12.70
CA CYS A 428 -11.13 -13.07 11.50
C CYS A 428 -12.25 -13.81 10.75
N ASP A 429 -13.15 -13.02 10.18
CA ASP A 429 -14.06 -13.44 9.12
C ASP A 429 -13.47 -13.10 7.75
N TYR A 430 -14.07 -13.61 6.68
CA TYR A 430 -13.70 -13.26 5.30
C TYR A 430 -14.93 -13.32 4.37
N TYR A 431 -14.84 -12.63 3.24
CA TYR A 431 -15.88 -12.62 2.22
C TYR A 431 -15.73 -13.85 1.30
N GLU A 432 -16.65 -14.81 1.40
CA GLU A 432 -16.60 -16.07 0.64
C GLU A 432 -16.71 -15.84 -0.87
N GLU A 433 -17.48 -14.85 -1.31
CA GLU A 433 -17.61 -14.48 -2.71
C GLU A 433 -16.29 -13.93 -3.25
N TYR A 434 -15.59 -13.08 -2.49
CA TYR A 434 -14.26 -12.57 -2.84
C TYR A 434 -13.25 -13.72 -2.96
N ARG A 435 -13.25 -14.64 -1.97
CA ARG A 435 -12.43 -15.85 -2.01
C ARG A 435 -12.68 -16.70 -3.27
N LYS A 436 -13.92 -16.86 -3.71
CA LYS A 436 -14.26 -17.58 -4.94
C LYS A 436 -13.70 -16.87 -6.19
N LEU A 437 -13.82 -15.55 -6.26
CA LEU A 437 -13.25 -14.77 -7.36
C LEU A 437 -11.73 -14.95 -7.44
N LEU A 438 -11.00 -14.86 -6.31
CA LEU A 438 -9.57 -15.13 -6.30
C LEU A 438 -9.22 -16.52 -6.83
N LYS A 439 -9.92 -17.56 -6.39
CA LYS A 439 -9.72 -18.94 -6.91
C LYS A 439 -9.99 -19.08 -8.40
N GLN A 440 -10.97 -18.33 -8.90
CA GLN A 440 -11.33 -18.35 -10.33
C GLN A 440 -10.29 -17.69 -11.20
N TYR A 441 -9.75 -16.55 -10.75
CA TYR A 441 -8.89 -15.67 -11.54
C TYR A 441 -7.40 -15.80 -11.27
N SER A 442 -6.99 -16.54 -10.21
CA SER A 442 -5.57 -16.80 -9.96
C SER A 442 -4.91 -17.54 -11.11
N TRP A 443 -3.76 -17.06 -11.53
CA TRP A 443 -2.94 -17.70 -12.57
C TRP A 443 -2.43 -19.05 -12.09
N LYS A 444 -2.51 -20.06 -12.96
CA LYS A 444 -2.09 -21.45 -12.67
C LYS A 444 -0.68 -21.70 -13.16
#